data_042ca4010f261aed626b5d4c5a6d7d23
#
_entry.id   042ca4010f261aed626b5d4c5a6d7d23
#
_cell.length_a   1.000
_cell.length_b   1.000
_cell.length_c   1.000
_cell.angle_alpha   90.00
_cell.angle_beta   90.00
_cell.angle_gamma   90.00
#
_symmetry.space_group_name_H-M   'P 1'
#
loop_
_entity.id
_entity.type
_entity.pdbx_description
1 polymer ?
#
loop_
_entity_poly.entity_id
_entity_poly.type
_entity_poly.pdbx_seq_one_letter_code
_entity_poly.pdbx_strand_id
1 'polypeptide(L)'
;RELQLLERLGLGSSLIVQLRARDRVLGVLVLLHHEPDGFGPETAITAAHLGRRAGLALDNVQLYLAQREAALTLQQRLLPHVEPVAGLDLATAYVPSSRYAQVGGDWFDVLPLRDGAIGLAVGDVVGHDLRAAASMGQLASLMRSRAWAGLPPREVLDRLDELVQGLGMAEVATCVYLHWVPAGDHARVTYARAG
;
A
#
# COMPACT_ATOMS: atom_id res chain seq x y z
N ARG A 1 -19.89 4.31 -42.02
CA ARG A 1 -20.76 3.75 -40.97
C ARG A 1 -20.97 4.73 -39.80
N GLU A 2 -19.94 5.41 -39.33
CA GLU A 2 -20.02 6.35 -38.20
C GLU A 2 -20.77 7.63 -38.57
N LEU A 3 -20.49 8.20 -39.75
CA LEU A 3 -21.22 9.38 -40.27
C LEU A 3 -22.72 9.13 -40.44
N GLN A 4 -23.11 7.96 -40.96
CA GLN A 4 -24.51 7.56 -41.08
C GLN A 4 -25.21 7.39 -39.73
N LEU A 5 -24.47 7.04 -38.67
CA LEU A 5 -25.01 6.97 -37.33
C LEU A 5 -25.24 8.37 -36.74
N LEU A 6 -24.33 9.30 -37.00
CA LEU A 6 -24.43 10.70 -36.56
C LEU A 6 -25.63 11.38 -37.25
N GLU A 7 -25.79 11.17 -38.55
CA GLU A 7 -26.96 11.69 -39.33
C GLU A 7 -28.29 11.11 -38.78
N ARG A 8 -28.33 9.84 -38.46
CA ARG A 8 -29.53 9.18 -37.88
C ARG A 8 -29.84 9.69 -36.46
N LEU A 9 -28.85 10.17 -35.74
CA LEU A 9 -29.00 10.79 -34.41
C LEU A 9 -29.36 12.28 -34.50
N GLY A 10 -29.49 12.85 -35.71
CA GLY A 10 -29.80 14.25 -35.90
C GLY A 10 -28.70 15.20 -35.45
N LEU A 11 -27.44 14.78 -35.53
CA LEU A 11 -26.28 15.56 -35.09
C LEU A 11 -25.74 16.37 -36.27
N GLY A 12 -25.69 17.69 -36.10
CA GLY A 12 -25.25 18.65 -37.14
C GLY A 12 -23.78 19.04 -37.01
N SER A 13 -23.22 19.09 -35.78
CA SER A 13 -21.82 19.45 -35.57
C SER A 13 -21.21 18.73 -34.37
N SER A 14 -19.88 18.61 -34.36
CA SER A 14 -19.11 18.05 -33.27
C SER A 14 -17.88 18.89 -32.97
N LEU A 15 -17.52 18.98 -31.71
CA LEU A 15 -16.29 19.60 -31.23
C LEU A 15 -15.49 18.56 -30.42
N ILE A 16 -14.30 18.25 -30.91
CA ILE A 16 -13.40 17.28 -30.25
C ILE A 16 -12.29 18.03 -29.54
N VAL A 17 -12.16 17.80 -28.24
CA VAL A 17 -11.18 18.47 -27.38
C VAL A 17 -10.30 17.44 -26.74
N GLN A 18 -8.98 17.65 -26.76
CA GLN A 18 -8.03 16.77 -26.09
C GLN A 18 -8.06 16.97 -24.57
N LEU A 19 -8.14 15.88 -23.84
CA LEU A 19 -7.87 15.82 -22.41
C LEU A 19 -6.36 15.68 -22.22
N ARG A 20 -5.68 16.82 -22.07
CA ARG A 20 -4.23 16.88 -22.08
C ARG A 20 -3.69 17.24 -20.70
N ALA A 21 -2.67 16.49 -20.26
CA ALA A 21 -1.89 16.81 -19.08
C ALA A 21 -0.40 16.76 -19.42
N ARG A 22 0.34 17.82 -19.08
CA ARG A 22 1.76 17.96 -19.43
C ARG A 22 1.96 17.74 -20.93
N ASP A 23 2.76 16.75 -21.32
CA ASP A 23 3.03 16.43 -22.73
C ASP A 23 2.27 15.19 -23.24
N ARG A 24 1.24 14.73 -22.49
CA ARG A 24 0.46 13.53 -22.82
C ARG A 24 -0.99 13.87 -23.10
N VAL A 25 -1.56 13.20 -24.09
CA VAL A 25 -3.00 13.18 -24.33
C VAL A 25 -3.55 11.93 -23.64
N LEU A 26 -4.43 12.13 -22.66
CA LEU A 26 -5.03 11.07 -21.85
C LEU A 26 -6.34 10.56 -22.45
N GLY A 27 -6.96 11.36 -23.31
CA GLY A 27 -8.22 11.04 -23.95
C GLY A 27 -8.76 12.22 -24.73
N VAL A 28 -9.99 12.09 -25.17
CA VAL A 28 -10.72 13.16 -25.86
C VAL A 28 -12.10 13.36 -25.26
N LEU A 29 -12.54 14.60 -25.22
CA LEU A 29 -13.92 14.99 -24.92
C LEU A 29 -14.59 15.30 -26.25
N VAL A 30 -15.70 14.64 -26.55
CA VAL A 30 -16.50 14.88 -27.73
C VAL A 30 -17.79 15.59 -27.32
N LEU A 31 -18.00 16.80 -27.83
CA LEU A 31 -19.22 17.55 -27.67
C LEU A 31 -20.00 17.48 -28.97
N LEU A 32 -21.30 17.25 -28.89
CA LEU A 32 -22.17 17.05 -30.03
C LEU A 32 -23.29 18.07 -29.98
N HIS A 33 -23.67 18.63 -31.14
CA HIS A 33 -24.75 19.59 -31.29
C HIS A 33 -25.65 19.21 -32.49
N HIS A 34 -26.94 19.49 -32.41
CA HIS A 34 -27.88 19.13 -33.45
C HIS A 34 -27.84 20.09 -34.66
N GLU A 35 -27.37 21.35 -34.45
CA GLU A 35 -27.24 22.32 -35.54
C GLU A 35 -25.87 22.21 -36.22
N PRO A 36 -25.77 22.47 -37.53
CA PRO A 36 -24.50 22.38 -38.28
C PRO A 36 -23.39 23.29 -37.75
N ASP A 37 -23.72 24.50 -37.26
CA ASP A 37 -22.78 25.49 -36.75
C ASP A 37 -22.93 25.71 -35.23
N GLY A 38 -23.26 24.66 -34.49
CA GLY A 38 -23.60 24.72 -33.05
C GLY A 38 -22.46 25.14 -32.12
N PHE A 39 -21.21 25.16 -32.59
CA PHE A 39 -20.03 25.53 -31.79
C PHE A 39 -19.34 26.78 -32.37
N GLY A 40 -19.52 27.91 -31.71
CA GLY A 40 -18.78 29.14 -32.03
C GLY A 40 -17.35 29.14 -31.49
N PRO A 41 -16.51 30.12 -31.91
CA PRO A 41 -15.11 30.23 -31.48
C PRO A 41 -14.93 30.30 -29.95
N GLU A 42 -15.80 31.04 -29.27
CA GLU A 42 -15.76 31.14 -27.78
C GLU A 42 -16.04 29.82 -27.10
N THR A 43 -16.98 29.04 -27.63
CA THR A 43 -17.29 27.69 -27.15
C THR A 43 -16.09 26.77 -27.32
N ALA A 44 -15.41 26.84 -28.46
CA ALA A 44 -14.21 26.05 -28.73
C ALA A 44 -13.07 26.39 -27.76
N ILE A 45 -12.84 27.68 -27.47
CA ILE A 45 -11.85 28.13 -26.50
C ILE A 45 -12.20 27.63 -25.10
N THR A 46 -13.44 27.77 -24.67
CA THR A 46 -13.93 27.33 -23.38
C THR A 46 -13.80 25.80 -23.23
N ALA A 47 -14.19 25.06 -24.25
CA ALA A 47 -14.05 23.59 -24.27
C ALA A 47 -12.58 23.16 -24.22
N ALA A 48 -11.67 23.85 -24.89
CA ALA A 48 -10.23 23.57 -24.82
C ALA A 48 -9.68 23.81 -23.41
N HIS A 49 -10.12 24.88 -22.73
CA HIS A 49 -9.76 25.10 -21.32
C HIS A 49 -10.31 24.01 -20.40
N LEU A 50 -11.56 23.61 -20.63
CA LEU A 50 -12.16 22.50 -19.88
C LEU A 50 -11.40 21.19 -20.09
N GLY A 51 -11.06 20.89 -21.36
CA GLY A 51 -10.27 19.69 -21.71
C GLY A 51 -8.93 19.65 -21.01
N ARG A 52 -8.23 20.78 -20.92
CA ARG A 52 -6.96 20.89 -20.19
C ARG A 52 -7.14 20.67 -18.69
N ARG A 53 -8.14 21.29 -18.07
CA ARG A 53 -8.43 21.12 -16.64
C ARG A 53 -8.84 19.67 -16.32
N ALA A 54 -9.70 19.09 -17.14
CA ALA A 54 -10.10 17.70 -17.00
C ALA A 54 -8.92 16.73 -17.20
N GLY A 55 -8.06 17.00 -18.18
CA GLY A 55 -6.84 16.22 -18.40
C GLY A 55 -5.92 16.23 -17.19
N LEU A 56 -5.66 17.42 -16.61
CA LEU A 56 -4.84 17.53 -15.39
C LEU A 56 -5.47 16.79 -14.19
N ALA A 57 -6.79 16.89 -14.02
CA ALA A 57 -7.49 16.17 -12.96
C ALA A 57 -7.39 14.66 -13.14
N LEU A 58 -7.54 14.15 -14.35
CA LEU A 58 -7.38 12.74 -14.67
C LEU A 58 -5.94 12.24 -14.43
N ASP A 59 -4.93 13.02 -14.84
CA ASP A 59 -3.52 12.68 -14.60
C ASP A 59 -3.23 12.56 -13.10
N ASN A 60 -3.72 13.52 -12.31
CA ASN A 60 -3.57 13.47 -10.85
C ASN A 60 -4.23 12.23 -10.24
N VAL A 61 -5.43 11.87 -10.67
CA VAL A 61 -6.12 10.66 -10.20
C VAL A 61 -5.35 9.41 -10.60
N GLN A 62 -4.85 9.32 -11.84
CA GLN A 62 -4.05 8.17 -12.29
C GLN A 62 -2.76 8.02 -11.49
N LEU A 63 -2.03 9.11 -11.23
CA LEU A 63 -0.83 9.11 -10.41
C LEU A 63 -1.12 8.66 -8.97
N TYR A 64 -2.20 9.16 -8.38
CA TYR A 64 -2.63 8.76 -7.05
C TYR A 64 -2.98 7.26 -6.99
N LEU A 65 -3.72 6.74 -7.96
CA LEU A 65 -4.08 5.32 -8.01
C LEU A 65 -2.85 4.42 -8.19
N ALA A 66 -1.92 4.81 -9.07
CA ALA A 66 -0.67 4.07 -9.27
C ALA A 66 0.20 4.05 -8.01
N GLN A 67 0.33 5.18 -7.31
CA GLN A 67 1.05 5.26 -6.03
C GLN A 67 0.38 4.39 -4.96
N ARG A 68 -0.95 4.43 -4.86
CA ARG A 68 -1.71 3.60 -3.93
C ARG A 68 -1.55 2.11 -4.21
N GLU A 69 -1.60 1.69 -5.47
CA GLU A 69 -1.42 0.30 -5.86
C GLU A 69 -0.02 -0.22 -5.52
N ALA A 70 1.01 0.58 -5.81
CA ALA A 70 2.39 0.26 -5.43
C ALA A 70 2.54 0.09 -3.91
N ALA A 71 1.93 1.00 -3.13
CA ALA A 71 1.95 0.96 -1.68
C ALA A 71 1.25 -0.30 -1.14
N LEU A 72 0.05 -0.63 -1.63
CA LEU A 72 -0.68 -1.84 -1.23
C LEU A 72 0.08 -3.12 -1.61
N THR A 73 0.69 -3.15 -2.78
CA THR A 73 1.49 -4.30 -3.22
C THR A 73 2.69 -4.50 -2.30
N LEU A 74 3.40 -3.41 -1.94
CA LEU A 74 4.51 -3.48 -1.01
C LEU A 74 4.07 -4.01 0.35
N GLN A 75 2.99 -3.47 0.91
CA GLN A 75 2.45 -3.90 2.19
C GLN A 75 2.08 -5.39 2.19
N GLN A 76 1.36 -5.86 1.17
CA GLN A 76 1.00 -7.28 1.04
C GLN A 76 2.21 -8.21 0.96
N ARG A 77 3.32 -7.74 0.37
CA ARG A 77 4.56 -8.50 0.29
C ARG A 77 5.38 -8.50 1.57
N LEU A 78 5.18 -7.49 2.42
CA LEU A 78 5.86 -7.38 3.71
C LEU A 78 5.14 -8.16 4.81
N LEU A 79 3.83 -8.37 4.71
CA LEU A 79 3.08 -9.19 5.66
C LEU A 79 3.41 -10.67 5.46
N PRO A 80 3.56 -11.43 6.56
CA PRO A 80 3.89 -12.84 6.48
C PRO A 80 2.70 -13.66 5.96
N HIS A 81 3.01 -14.70 5.22
CA HIS A 81 2.05 -15.77 4.98
C HIS A 81 2.09 -16.73 6.18
N VAL A 82 0.96 -16.83 6.89
CA VAL A 82 0.87 -17.69 8.06
C VAL A 82 0.49 -19.11 7.64
N GLU A 83 1.42 -20.02 7.78
CA GLU A 83 1.15 -21.44 7.56
C GLU A 83 0.58 -22.08 8.83
N PRO A 84 -0.25 -23.15 8.71
CA PRO A 84 -0.72 -23.90 9.85
C PRO A 84 0.44 -24.47 10.65
N VAL A 85 0.38 -24.32 11.96
CA VAL A 85 1.41 -24.81 12.89
C VAL A 85 0.84 -25.94 13.72
N ALA A 86 1.54 -27.07 13.76
CA ALA A 86 1.10 -28.21 14.53
C ALA A 86 1.03 -27.89 16.05
N GLY A 87 -0.13 -28.15 16.66
CA GLY A 87 -0.36 -27.92 18.08
C GLY A 87 -0.69 -26.48 18.47
N LEU A 88 -0.87 -25.58 17.49
CA LEU A 88 -1.25 -24.19 17.74
C LEU A 88 -2.34 -23.76 16.74
N ASP A 89 -3.48 -23.31 17.24
CA ASP A 89 -4.53 -22.69 16.44
C ASP A 89 -4.25 -21.18 16.35
N LEU A 90 -3.92 -20.73 15.14
CA LEU A 90 -3.50 -19.36 14.88
C LEU A 90 -4.52 -18.65 13.99
N ALA A 91 -4.98 -17.51 14.44
CA ALA A 91 -5.77 -16.59 13.62
C ALA A 91 -5.07 -15.22 13.57
N THR A 92 -4.95 -14.68 12.39
CA THR A 92 -4.40 -13.34 12.17
C THR A 92 -5.41 -12.45 11.47
N ALA A 93 -5.48 -11.20 11.87
CA ALA A 93 -6.29 -10.18 11.23
C ALA A 93 -5.46 -8.91 11.04
N TYR A 94 -5.44 -8.40 9.84
CA TYR A 94 -4.85 -7.11 9.51
C TYR A 94 -5.92 -6.21 8.92
N VAL A 95 -6.24 -5.12 9.61
CA VAL A 95 -7.26 -4.17 9.20
C VAL A 95 -6.60 -2.81 8.94
N PRO A 96 -6.45 -2.38 7.67
CA PRO A 96 -5.91 -1.06 7.36
C PRO A 96 -6.74 0.06 8.02
N SER A 97 -6.08 1.05 8.61
CA SER A 97 -6.71 2.08 9.43
C SER A 97 -7.64 3.04 8.68
N SER A 98 -7.57 3.15 7.36
CA SER A 98 -8.51 3.96 6.57
C SER A 98 -8.60 3.53 5.10
N ARG A 99 -9.71 3.94 4.42
CA ARG A 99 -9.87 3.81 2.96
C ARG A 99 -8.82 4.60 2.15
N TYR A 100 -8.14 5.52 2.79
CA TYR A 100 -7.12 6.40 2.22
C TYR A 100 -5.73 6.10 2.76
N ALA A 101 -5.59 5.10 3.64
CA ALA A 101 -4.31 4.75 4.24
C ALA A 101 -3.32 4.33 3.15
N GLN A 102 -2.31 5.10 3.03
CA GLN A 102 -1.04 4.69 2.49
C GLN A 102 -0.50 3.60 3.44
N VAL A 103 0.48 2.86 3.04
CA VAL A 103 1.07 1.74 3.78
C VAL A 103 1.31 2.09 5.25
N GLY A 104 0.91 1.21 6.19
CA GLY A 104 1.14 1.41 7.63
C GLY A 104 2.51 0.93 8.10
N GLY A 105 2.88 1.37 9.31
CA GLY A 105 4.03 0.88 10.07
C GLY A 105 3.77 -0.42 10.84
N ASP A 106 2.51 -0.84 10.93
CA ASP A 106 2.09 -2.03 11.65
C ASP A 106 2.53 -3.31 10.96
N TRP A 107 3.01 -4.27 11.73
CA TRP A 107 3.27 -5.63 11.25
C TRP A 107 2.97 -6.68 12.31
N PHE A 108 2.77 -7.89 11.85
CA PHE A 108 2.82 -9.09 12.68
C PHE A 108 3.74 -10.12 12.02
N ASP A 109 4.16 -11.11 12.79
CA ASP A 109 4.97 -12.20 12.28
C ASP A 109 4.67 -13.51 13.00
N VAL A 110 4.73 -14.61 12.25
CA VAL A 110 4.64 -15.99 12.76
C VAL A 110 5.82 -16.75 12.16
N LEU A 111 6.79 -17.07 13.00
CA LEU A 111 8.07 -17.62 12.59
C LEU A 111 8.20 -19.05 13.11
N PRO A 112 8.08 -20.07 12.25
CA PRO A 112 8.56 -21.39 12.60
C PRO A 112 10.06 -21.33 12.88
N LEU A 113 10.45 -21.71 14.08
CA LEU A 113 11.83 -21.74 14.54
C LEU A 113 12.36 -23.18 14.59
N ARG A 114 13.58 -23.34 15.02
CA ARG A 114 14.17 -24.66 15.21
C ARG A 114 13.48 -25.40 16.35
N ASP A 115 13.55 -26.72 16.34
CA ASP A 115 13.05 -27.61 17.42
C ASP A 115 11.54 -27.47 17.70
N GLY A 116 10.76 -27.09 16.68
CA GLY A 116 9.32 -26.93 16.77
C GLY A 116 8.86 -25.71 17.57
N ALA A 117 9.78 -24.83 17.94
CA ALA A 117 9.45 -23.55 18.55
C ALA A 117 8.86 -22.58 17.54
N ILE A 118 8.10 -21.59 18.02
CA ILE A 118 7.46 -20.56 17.20
C ILE A 118 7.73 -19.19 17.79
N GLY A 119 8.20 -18.29 16.94
CA GLY A 119 8.28 -16.88 17.25
C GLY A 119 6.99 -16.18 16.79
N LEU A 120 6.38 -15.40 17.66
CA LEU A 120 5.23 -14.55 17.35
C LEU A 120 5.61 -13.11 17.63
N ALA A 121 5.33 -12.22 16.69
CA ALA A 121 5.60 -10.81 16.87
C ALA A 121 4.47 -9.93 16.40
N VAL A 122 4.32 -8.80 17.08
CA VAL A 122 3.49 -7.66 16.66
C VAL A 122 4.29 -6.40 16.93
N GLY A 123 4.30 -5.49 15.99
CA GLY A 123 5.00 -4.22 16.14
C GLY A 123 4.35 -3.12 15.32
N ASP A 124 4.73 -1.89 15.65
CA ASP A 124 4.27 -0.68 14.99
C ASP A 124 5.42 0.32 14.90
N VAL A 125 5.64 0.87 13.71
CA VAL A 125 6.54 1.98 13.43
C VAL A 125 5.71 3.24 13.26
N VAL A 126 6.04 4.28 13.99
CA VAL A 126 5.33 5.58 13.87
C VAL A 126 5.37 6.07 12.44
N GLY A 127 4.18 6.36 11.90
CA GLY A 127 3.97 6.86 10.55
C GLY A 127 3.00 6.01 9.74
N HIS A 128 2.53 6.58 8.65
CA HIS A 128 1.58 5.93 7.74
C HIS A 128 1.95 6.18 6.28
N ASP A 129 3.21 6.33 6.01
CA ASP A 129 3.77 6.58 4.69
C ASP A 129 4.71 5.44 4.23
N LEU A 130 5.27 5.61 3.05
CA LEU A 130 6.19 4.64 2.47
C LEU A 130 7.49 4.48 3.29
N ARG A 131 7.89 5.52 4.03
CA ARG A 131 9.08 5.47 4.90
C ARG A 131 8.81 4.56 6.11
N ALA A 132 7.66 4.74 6.78
CA ALA A 132 7.23 3.88 7.88
C ALA A 132 7.19 2.41 7.45
N ALA A 133 6.61 2.12 6.27
CA ALA A 133 6.57 0.78 5.72
C ALA A 133 7.96 0.20 5.40
N ALA A 134 8.87 1.01 4.87
CA ALA A 134 10.24 0.57 4.60
C ALA A 134 10.98 0.24 5.91
N SER A 135 10.87 1.09 6.92
CA SER A 135 11.42 0.85 8.26
C SER A 135 10.82 -0.39 8.91
N MET A 136 9.50 -0.56 8.83
CA MET A 136 8.79 -1.75 9.29
C MET A 136 9.34 -3.02 8.63
N GLY A 137 9.48 -3.04 7.30
CA GLY A 137 10.02 -4.19 6.57
C GLY A 137 11.45 -4.54 6.96
N GLN A 138 12.29 -3.53 7.22
CA GLN A 138 13.66 -3.72 7.71
C GLN A 138 13.66 -4.32 9.12
N LEU A 139 12.87 -3.75 10.04
CA LEU A 139 12.76 -4.25 11.42
C LEU A 139 12.24 -5.68 11.48
N ALA A 140 11.18 -6.00 10.73
CA ALA A 140 10.64 -7.35 10.64
C ALA A 140 11.69 -8.34 10.11
N SER A 141 12.45 -7.97 9.06
CA SER A 141 13.51 -8.82 8.50
C SER A 141 14.66 -9.07 9.46
N LEU A 142 15.10 -8.04 10.17
CA LEU A 142 16.14 -8.15 11.19
C LEU A 142 15.68 -9.02 12.36
N MET A 143 14.47 -8.81 12.84
CA MET A 143 13.86 -9.61 13.90
C MET A 143 13.80 -11.10 13.51
N ARG A 144 13.32 -11.42 12.30
CA ARG A 144 13.31 -12.79 11.76
C ARG A 144 14.69 -13.41 11.79
N SER A 145 15.71 -12.68 11.35
CA SER A 145 17.09 -13.15 11.33
C SER A 145 17.61 -13.47 12.74
N ARG A 146 17.32 -12.62 13.73
CA ARG A 146 17.77 -12.82 15.11
C ARG A 146 16.97 -13.94 15.81
N ALA A 147 15.68 -14.00 15.60
CA ALA A 147 14.83 -15.08 16.09
C ALA A 147 15.28 -16.45 15.52
N TRP A 148 15.55 -16.50 14.20
CA TRP A 148 16.05 -17.71 13.54
C TRP A 148 17.42 -18.17 14.05
N ALA A 149 18.27 -17.24 14.50
CA ALA A 149 19.54 -17.55 15.15
C ALA A 149 19.38 -18.18 16.56
N GLY A 150 18.16 -18.26 17.09
CA GLY A 150 17.84 -18.87 18.38
C GLY A 150 18.07 -17.94 19.57
N LEU A 151 18.16 -16.64 19.36
CA LEU A 151 18.29 -15.67 20.45
C LEU A 151 16.99 -15.62 21.27
N PRO A 152 17.09 -15.47 22.61
CA PRO A 152 15.93 -15.29 23.46
C PRO A 152 15.23 -13.94 23.19
N PRO A 153 13.93 -13.81 23.49
CA PRO A 153 13.15 -12.61 23.12
C PRO A 153 13.77 -11.28 23.55
N ARG A 154 14.30 -11.21 24.75
CA ARG A 154 14.98 -10.00 25.22
C ARG A 154 16.16 -9.62 24.32
N GLU A 155 17.02 -10.58 24.02
CA GLU A 155 18.23 -10.33 23.24
C GLU A 155 17.89 -9.97 21.77
N VAL A 156 16.80 -10.56 21.23
CA VAL A 156 16.28 -10.16 19.92
C VAL A 156 15.92 -8.69 19.90
N LEU A 157 15.16 -8.21 20.90
CA LEU A 157 14.74 -6.80 20.95
C LEU A 157 15.90 -5.85 21.30
N ASP A 158 16.81 -6.24 22.21
CA ASP A 158 18.02 -5.45 22.54
C ASP A 158 18.86 -5.21 21.26
N ARG A 159 19.03 -6.26 20.43
CA ARG A 159 19.77 -6.13 19.15
C ARG A 159 19.03 -5.31 18.10
N LEU A 160 17.71 -5.35 18.09
CA LEU A 160 16.92 -4.47 17.21
C LEU A 160 17.08 -3.01 17.63
N ASP A 161 17.01 -2.73 18.92
CA ASP A 161 17.16 -1.38 19.44
C ASP A 161 18.55 -0.78 19.11
N GLU A 162 19.61 -1.56 19.30
CA GLU A 162 20.97 -1.17 18.89
C GLU A 162 21.04 -0.77 17.40
N LEU A 163 20.37 -1.51 16.53
CA LEU A 163 20.37 -1.25 15.10
C LEU A 163 19.50 -0.04 14.72
N VAL A 164 18.32 0.09 15.34
CA VAL A 164 17.44 1.26 15.15
C VAL A 164 18.19 2.53 15.50
N GLN A 165 18.84 2.57 16.65
CA GLN A 165 19.60 3.74 17.11
C GLN A 165 20.86 3.96 16.26
N GLY A 166 21.61 2.90 15.97
CA GLY A 166 22.89 3.00 15.25
C GLY A 166 22.76 3.37 13.79
N LEU A 167 21.66 2.97 13.13
CA LEU A 167 21.44 3.19 11.70
C LEU A 167 20.36 4.25 11.39
N GLY A 168 19.69 4.79 12.41
CA GLY A 168 18.60 5.76 12.21
C GLY A 168 17.44 5.20 11.40
N MET A 169 17.09 3.93 11.61
CA MET A 169 16.12 3.21 10.77
C MET A 169 14.68 3.63 11.02
N ALA A 170 14.35 4.08 12.22
CA ALA A 170 13.04 4.56 12.61
C ALA A 170 13.17 5.59 13.73
N GLU A 171 12.23 6.55 13.80
CA GLU A 171 12.20 7.53 14.90
C GLU A 171 11.65 6.90 16.18
N VAL A 172 10.56 6.13 16.07
CA VAL A 172 9.91 5.40 17.16
C VAL A 172 9.31 4.11 16.60
N ALA A 173 9.51 3.02 17.31
CA ALA A 173 8.86 1.75 17.02
C ALA A 173 8.49 1.04 18.33
N THR A 174 7.37 0.35 18.33
CA THR A 174 6.96 -0.54 19.41
C THR A 174 6.95 -1.98 18.92
N CYS A 175 7.31 -2.93 19.76
CA CYS A 175 7.32 -4.33 19.40
C CYS A 175 7.11 -5.23 20.61
N VAL A 176 6.31 -6.28 20.42
CA VAL A 176 6.22 -7.43 21.33
C VAL A 176 6.67 -8.65 20.56
N TYR A 177 7.62 -9.40 21.12
CA TYR A 177 8.08 -10.68 20.58
C TYR A 177 7.91 -11.78 21.60
N LEU A 178 7.22 -12.84 21.20
CA LEU A 178 7.00 -14.05 21.96
C LEU A 178 7.77 -15.23 21.37
N HIS A 179 8.28 -16.08 22.23
CA HIS A 179 8.86 -17.37 21.90
C HIS A 179 8.03 -18.47 22.55
N TRP A 180 7.30 -19.22 21.73
CA TRP A 180 6.48 -20.35 22.15
C TRP A 180 7.27 -21.64 21.91
N VAL A 181 7.37 -22.49 22.92
CA VAL A 181 8.09 -23.76 22.86
C VAL A 181 7.17 -24.88 23.35
N PRO A 182 6.86 -25.90 22.52
CA PRO A 182 6.05 -27.03 22.96
C PRO A 182 6.78 -27.84 24.07
N ALA A 183 6.02 -28.28 25.06
CA ALA A 183 6.55 -29.04 26.20
C ALA A 183 5.53 -30.11 26.64
N GLY A 184 5.30 -31.12 25.79
CA GLY A 184 4.33 -32.19 26.03
C GLY A 184 2.89 -31.68 25.86
N ASP A 185 2.09 -31.73 26.92
CA ASP A 185 0.68 -31.26 26.96
C ASP A 185 0.53 -29.79 27.27
N HIS A 186 1.63 -29.07 27.45
CA HIS A 186 1.68 -27.64 27.70
C HIS A 186 2.74 -26.98 26.81
N ALA A 187 2.85 -25.65 26.87
CA ALA A 187 3.88 -24.88 26.19
C ALA A 187 4.53 -23.90 27.15
N ARG A 188 5.79 -23.60 26.90
CA ARG A 188 6.50 -22.53 27.58
C ARG A 188 6.46 -21.28 26.68
N VAL A 189 6.00 -20.19 27.23
CA VAL A 189 5.99 -18.90 26.55
C VAL A 189 6.95 -17.96 27.26
N THR A 190 7.90 -17.43 26.52
CA THR A 190 8.78 -16.34 26.95
C THR A 190 8.55 -15.15 26.06
N TYR A 191 8.53 -13.95 26.58
CA TYR A 191 8.32 -12.76 25.77
C TYR A 191 9.16 -11.57 26.23
N ALA A 192 9.33 -10.63 25.33
CA ALA A 192 9.88 -9.31 25.62
C ALA A 192 9.06 -8.24 24.86
N ARG A 193 9.12 -7.02 25.35
CA ARG A 193 8.50 -5.85 24.72
C ARG A 193 9.45 -4.68 24.73
N ALA A 194 9.38 -3.85 23.68
CA ALA A 194 10.10 -2.58 23.53
C ALA A 194 9.13 -1.50 23.04
N GLY A 195 9.38 -0.26 23.43
CA GLY A 195 8.56 0.92 23.13
C GLY A 195 7.75 1.42 24.30
#